data_0b0fcd04d783083439082d3cc850d907
#
_entry.id   0b0fcd04d783083439082d3cc850d907
#
_cell.length_a   1.000
_cell.length_b   1.000
_cell.length_c   1.000
_cell.angle_alpha   90.00
_cell.angle_beta   90.00
_cell.angle_gamma   90.00
#
_symmetry.space_group_name_H-M   'P 1'
#
loop_
_entity.id
_entity.type
_entity.pdbx_description
1 polymer ?
#
loop_
_entity_poly.entity_id
_entity_poly.type
_entity_poly.pdbx_seq_one_letter_code
_entity_poly.pdbx_strand_id
1 'polypeptide(L)'
;MLLCERPPIGAPRRTRIEDHIMDGTYRIFGAELSPYSVKVRSYFRYKRIPHRWIVRNAASQGEYQKHAKLPLVPLVVTPENEGIQDSTPIIERLESRFPEPSIHPGDPVAAFVSVLVEEFGDEWGNKWMFHYRWAREVDQLSAAGRIARMMMPDAPEEQLLAMIAQVRGRMTGRVWFVGSSTENATQIEDSFCETLALLEAHLANRPYLFGGRPAFGDFALWGQFYNAWTDPTPGAIIEGRAPSVLAWIQRMLFPRTEGEFELWQSLQPTMMPLLERQVGRLFMPWTVANAEALAAGQEEFTVELGGRKWTQRPQKYHARSLGALREKYAALADKRAIDAVLDRAGCLGALRG
;
A
#
# COMPACT_ATOMS: atom_id res chain seq x y z
N MET A 1 -26.82 33.90 -63.21
CA MET A 1 -25.57 33.51 -62.55
C MET A 1 -25.94 33.22 -61.10
N LEU A 2 -26.33 31.96 -60.84
CA LEU A 2 -26.83 31.50 -59.57
C LEU A 2 -25.67 30.85 -58.80
N LEU A 3 -25.30 31.45 -57.66
CA LEU A 3 -24.30 30.89 -56.72
C LEU A 3 -24.99 29.84 -55.88
N CYS A 4 -24.50 28.61 -55.99
CA CYS A 4 -24.91 27.45 -55.22
C CYS A 4 -24.14 27.43 -53.88
N GLU A 5 -24.79 27.76 -52.77
CA GLU A 5 -24.20 27.61 -51.43
C GLU A 5 -24.21 26.15 -51.02
N ARG A 6 -23.05 25.62 -50.59
CA ARG A 6 -22.92 24.30 -50.01
C ARG A 6 -23.29 24.35 -48.51
N PRO A 7 -24.01 23.38 -47.99
CA PRO A 7 -24.33 23.31 -46.55
C PRO A 7 -23.08 22.95 -45.74
N PRO A 8 -22.97 23.36 -44.44
CA PRO A 8 -21.82 23.09 -43.56
C PRO A 8 -21.72 21.60 -43.25
N ILE A 9 -20.47 21.13 -43.32
CA ILE A 9 -20.06 19.76 -42.94
C ILE A 9 -20.39 19.55 -41.46
N GLY A 10 -21.27 18.60 -41.16
CA GLY A 10 -21.63 18.25 -39.78
C GLY A 10 -20.48 17.76 -38.95
N ALA A 11 -20.46 18.15 -37.68
CA ALA A 11 -19.55 17.67 -36.66
C ALA A 11 -19.55 16.13 -36.62
N PRO A 12 -18.38 15.49 -36.40
CA PRO A 12 -18.35 14.03 -36.36
C PRO A 12 -19.19 13.50 -35.22
N ARG A 13 -20.15 12.62 -35.58
CA ARG A 13 -20.93 11.85 -34.61
C ARG A 13 -19.95 11.03 -33.76
N ARG A 14 -19.88 11.29 -32.45
CA ARG A 14 -19.22 10.39 -31.48
C ARG A 14 -19.78 8.99 -31.69
N THR A 15 -18.91 8.08 -32.06
CA THR A 15 -19.29 6.74 -32.43
C THR A 15 -19.71 5.94 -31.20
N ARG A 16 -20.75 5.14 -31.33
CA ARG A 16 -21.36 4.21 -30.35
C ARG A 16 -20.34 3.26 -29.64
N ILE A 17 -19.08 3.25 -30.06
CA ILE A 17 -18.00 2.46 -29.49
C ILE A 17 -17.50 3.09 -28.17
N GLU A 18 -17.52 4.41 -28.01
CA GLU A 18 -17.09 5.09 -26.77
C GLU A 18 -18.11 4.88 -25.64
N ASP A 19 -19.39 4.77 -25.93
CA ASP A 19 -20.44 4.55 -24.93
C ASP A 19 -20.47 3.08 -24.43
N HIS A 20 -20.08 2.10 -25.26
CA HIS A 20 -20.02 0.68 -24.87
C HIS A 20 -18.79 0.33 -24.01
N ILE A 21 -17.70 1.12 -24.08
CA ILE A 21 -16.51 0.95 -23.22
C ILE A 21 -16.77 1.47 -21.80
N MET A 22 -17.81 2.27 -21.60
CA MET A 22 -18.16 2.85 -20.30
C MET A 22 -19.01 1.91 -19.42
N ASP A 23 -19.66 0.91 -20.00
CA ASP A 23 -20.44 -0.08 -19.26
C ASP A 23 -19.49 -1.12 -18.63
N GLY A 24 -19.44 -1.18 -17.29
CA GLY A 24 -18.56 -2.07 -16.56
C GLY A 24 -17.23 -1.47 -16.07
N THR A 25 -16.96 -0.17 -16.33
CA THR A 25 -15.70 0.48 -15.94
C THR A 25 -15.75 1.02 -14.51
N TYR A 26 -14.81 0.58 -13.66
CA TYR A 26 -14.59 1.11 -12.32
C TYR A 26 -13.90 2.47 -12.35
N ARG A 27 -14.10 3.29 -11.31
CA ARG A 27 -13.39 4.56 -11.11
C ARG A 27 -12.57 4.47 -9.84
N ILE A 28 -11.26 4.69 -9.94
CA ILE A 28 -10.35 4.68 -8.79
C ILE A 28 -9.93 6.12 -8.51
N PHE A 29 -10.47 6.71 -7.47
CA PHE A 29 -9.99 8.00 -6.96
C PHE A 29 -8.78 7.74 -6.07
N GLY A 30 -7.64 8.28 -6.46
CA GLY A 30 -6.38 8.02 -5.79
C GLY A 30 -5.37 9.15 -5.93
N ALA A 31 -4.21 8.91 -5.36
CA ALA A 31 -3.04 9.77 -5.48
C ALA A 31 -1.80 8.91 -5.70
N GLU A 32 -0.89 9.35 -6.57
CA GLU A 32 0.36 8.61 -6.86
C GLU A 32 1.24 8.46 -5.61
N LEU A 33 1.22 9.46 -4.74
CA LEU A 33 1.97 9.46 -3.49
C LEU A 33 1.24 8.74 -2.33
N SER A 34 0.16 8.04 -2.60
CA SER A 34 -0.54 7.20 -1.63
C SER A 34 -0.21 5.73 -1.89
N PRO A 35 0.50 5.04 -0.98
CA PRO A 35 0.84 3.62 -1.13
C PRO A 35 -0.41 2.75 -1.27
N TYR A 36 -1.46 3.08 -0.55
CA TYR A 36 -2.75 2.38 -0.60
C TYR A 36 -3.48 2.56 -1.93
N SER A 37 -3.38 3.76 -2.55
CA SER A 37 -3.97 4.02 -3.86
C SER A 37 -3.27 3.24 -4.97
N VAL A 38 -1.95 3.23 -4.96
CA VAL A 38 -1.16 2.49 -5.96
C VAL A 38 -1.26 0.97 -5.76
N LYS A 39 -1.37 0.48 -4.51
CA LYS A 39 -1.69 -0.90 -4.15
C LYS A 39 -2.95 -1.37 -4.89
N VAL A 40 -4.06 -0.64 -4.74
CA VAL A 40 -5.33 -0.95 -5.41
C VAL A 40 -5.19 -0.88 -6.93
N ARG A 41 -4.53 0.15 -7.49
CA ARG A 41 -4.32 0.26 -8.93
C ARG A 41 -3.51 -0.90 -9.50
N SER A 42 -2.46 -1.34 -8.81
CA SER A 42 -1.65 -2.50 -9.21
C SER A 42 -2.50 -3.78 -9.23
N TYR A 43 -3.33 -3.99 -8.22
CA TYR A 43 -4.29 -5.09 -8.16
C TYR A 43 -5.26 -5.07 -9.35
N PHE A 44 -5.88 -3.92 -9.66
CA PHE A 44 -6.77 -3.77 -10.82
C PHE A 44 -6.08 -4.12 -12.15
N ARG A 45 -4.81 -3.71 -12.30
CA ARG A 45 -4.00 -4.05 -13.47
C ARG A 45 -3.73 -5.55 -13.57
N TYR A 46 -3.39 -6.20 -12.46
CA TYR A 46 -3.18 -7.66 -12.42
C TYR A 46 -4.44 -8.43 -12.79
N LYS A 47 -5.58 -8.05 -12.22
CA LYS A 47 -6.89 -8.65 -12.51
C LYS A 47 -7.46 -8.26 -13.88
N ARG A 48 -6.82 -7.33 -14.58
CA ARG A 48 -7.32 -6.76 -15.85
C ARG A 48 -8.74 -6.21 -15.74
N ILE A 49 -9.11 -5.69 -14.56
CA ILE A 49 -10.40 -5.06 -14.32
C ILE A 49 -10.42 -3.70 -15.05
N PRO A 50 -11.38 -3.43 -15.94
CA PRO A 50 -11.51 -2.15 -16.61
C PRO A 50 -11.66 -1.01 -15.59
N HIS A 51 -10.79 -0.01 -15.64
CA HIS A 51 -10.82 1.08 -14.68
C HIS A 51 -10.27 2.38 -15.24
N ARG A 52 -10.76 3.50 -14.68
CA ARG A 52 -10.22 4.83 -14.86
C ARG A 52 -9.53 5.27 -13.57
N TRP A 53 -8.28 5.71 -13.69
CA TRP A 53 -7.57 6.37 -12.61
C TRP A 53 -7.95 7.85 -12.59
N ILE A 54 -8.47 8.32 -11.46
CA ILE A 54 -8.90 9.70 -11.25
C ILE A 54 -8.08 10.27 -10.10
N VAL A 55 -7.24 11.23 -10.42
CA VAL A 55 -6.45 11.94 -9.40
C VAL A 55 -7.40 12.74 -8.51
N ARG A 56 -7.30 12.55 -7.18
CA ARG A 56 -8.07 13.33 -6.23
C ARG A 56 -7.50 14.74 -6.10
N ASN A 57 -8.12 15.69 -6.77
CA ASN A 57 -7.81 17.11 -6.76
C ASN A 57 -9.09 17.95 -6.79
N ALA A 58 -8.98 19.26 -6.96
CA ALA A 58 -10.13 20.16 -6.99
C ALA A 58 -11.15 19.81 -8.09
N ALA A 59 -10.68 19.41 -9.27
CA ALA A 59 -11.55 19.07 -10.41
C ALA A 59 -12.39 17.81 -10.16
N SER A 60 -11.85 16.82 -9.44
CA SER A 60 -12.53 15.55 -9.14
C SER A 60 -13.28 15.56 -7.81
N GLN A 61 -13.12 16.60 -6.98
CA GLN A 61 -13.62 16.64 -5.60
C GLN A 61 -15.14 16.48 -5.51
N GLY A 62 -15.90 17.11 -6.42
CA GLY A 62 -17.35 17.03 -6.40
C GLY A 62 -17.89 15.62 -6.68
N GLU A 63 -17.25 14.89 -7.59
CA GLU A 63 -17.59 13.49 -7.86
C GLU A 63 -17.13 12.56 -6.72
N TYR A 64 -15.93 12.76 -6.21
CA TYR A 64 -15.41 12.03 -5.07
C TYR A 64 -16.35 12.09 -3.86
N GLN A 65 -16.84 13.28 -3.49
CA GLN A 65 -17.71 13.48 -2.33
C GLN A 65 -19.07 12.77 -2.42
N LYS A 66 -19.58 12.46 -3.62
CA LYS A 66 -20.84 11.73 -3.79
C LYS A 66 -20.74 10.29 -3.28
N HIS A 67 -19.55 9.71 -3.26
CA HIS A 67 -19.33 8.29 -2.98
C HIS A 67 -18.45 8.04 -1.73
N ALA A 68 -17.70 9.06 -1.27
CA ALA A 68 -16.78 8.94 -0.15
C ALA A 68 -17.50 9.08 1.19
N LYS A 69 -17.26 8.13 2.10
CA LYS A 69 -17.67 8.20 3.51
C LYS A 69 -16.61 8.92 4.37
N LEU A 70 -15.35 8.81 3.97
CA LEU A 70 -14.20 9.41 4.65
C LEU A 70 -13.38 10.23 3.64
N PRO A 71 -12.68 11.30 4.07
CA PRO A 71 -11.85 12.12 3.18
C PRO A 71 -10.51 11.44 2.84
N LEU A 72 -10.52 10.13 2.57
CA LEU A 72 -9.34 9.28 2.38
C LEU A 72 -9.34 8.64 0.99
N VAL A 73 -8.15 8.34 0.49
CA VAL A 73 -7.93 7.57 -0.74
C VAL A 73 -7.18 6.27 -0.38
N PRO A 74 -7.45 5.19 -1.13
CA PRO A 74 -8.28 5.05 -2.33
C PRO A 74 -9.78 5.05 -2.05
N LEU A 75 -10.55 5.54 -3.03
CA LEU A 75 -11.97 5.28 -3.18
C LEU A 75 -12.17 4.59 -4.52
N VAL A 76 -12.78 3.43 -4.54
CA VAL A 76 -13.22 2.75 -5.76
C VAL A 76 -14.73 2.93 -5.90
N VAL A 77 -15.17 3.38 -7.06
CA VAL A 77 -16.59 3.45 -7.40
C VAL A 77 -16.87 2.39 -8.45
N THR A 78 -17.81 1.50 -8.15
CA THR A 78 -18.20 0.41 -9.05
C THR A 78 -18.98 0.93 -10.26
N PRO A 79 -19.18 0.13 -11.31
CA PRO A 79 -20.06 0.48 -12.44
C PRO A 79 -21.49 0.82 -11.99
N GLU A 80 -21.95 0.22 -10.90
CA GLU A 80 -23.27 0.43 -10.30
C GLU A 80 -23.31 1.69 -9.40
N ASN A 81 -22.25 2.52 -9.41
CA ASN A 81 -22.08 3.74 -8.60
C ASN A 81 -21.99 3.51 -7.08
N GLU A 82 -21.58 2.35 -6.63
CA GLU A 82 -21.30 2.09 -5.24
C GLU A 82 -19.86 2.47 -4.88
N GLY A 83 -19.67 3.25 -3.80
CA GLY A 83 -18.37 3.63 -3.29
C GLY A 83 -17.83 2.61 -2.28
N ILE A 84 -16.60 2.14 -2.51
CA ILE A 84 -15.84 1.25 -1.60
C ILE A 84 -14.57 1.98 -1.20
N GLN A 85 -14.30 2.10 0.09
CA GLN A 85 -13.08 2.72 0.64
C GLN A 85 -12.30 1.74 1.49
N ASP A 86 -11.01 2.07 1.68
CA ASP A 86 -9.98 1.25 2.30
C ASP A 86 -9.42 0.16 1.37
N SER A 87 -8.07 0.10 1.29
CA SER A 87 -7.39 -0.71 0.26
C SER A 87 -7.62 -2.21 0.43
N THR A 88 -7.56 -2.71 1.66
CA THR A 88 -7.76 -4.13 1.99
C THR A 88 -9.21 -4.57 1.72
N PRO A 89 -10.27 -3.91 2.25
CA PRO A 89 -11.65 -4.21 1.92
C PRO A 89 -11.97 -4.09 0.43
N ILE A 90 -11.37 -3.14 -0.30
CA ILE A 90 -11.55 -3.02 -1.75
C ILE A 90 -11.06 -4.30 -2.44
N ILE A 91 -9.84 -4.75 -2.13
CA ILE A 91 -9.25 -5.93 -2.77
C ILE A 91 -10.03 -7.19 -2.39
N GLU A 92 -10.36 -7.40 -1.11
CA GLU A 92 -11.11 -8.59 -0.64
C GLU A 92 -12.49 -8.71 -1.30
N ARG A 93 -13.19 -7.58 -1.42
CA ARG A 93 -14.50 -7.57 -2.10
C ARG A 93 -14.38 -7.86 -3.59
N LEU A 94 -13.35 -7.30 -4.25
CA LEU A 94 -13.12 -7.54 -5.67
C LEU A 94 -12.59 -8.95 -5.95
N GLU A 95 -11.82 -9.55 -5.05
CA GLU A 95 -11.36 -10.92 -5.14
C GLU A 95 -12.52 -11.91 -5.16
N SER A 96 -13.58 -11.65 -4.38
CA SER A 96 -14.80 -12.43 -4.42
C SER A 96 -15.56 -12.32 -5.77
N ARG A 97 -15.45 -11.16 -6.44
CA ARG A 97 -16.10 -10.93 -7.75
C ARG A 97 -15.24 -11.38 -8.93
N PHE A 98 -13.94 -11.29 -8.78
CA PHE A 98 -12.92 -11.61 -9.80
C PHE A 98 -11.89 -12.59 -9.21
N PRO A 99 -12.25 -13.86 -8.97
CA PRO A 99 -11.34 -14.79 -8.30
C PRO A 99 -10.08 -15.10 -9.11
N GLU A 100 -10.15 -15.04 -10.45
CA GLU A 100 -9.01 -15.35 -11.31
C GLU A 100 -8.40 -14.11 -12.01
N PRO A 101 -7.09 -14.08 -12.18
CA PRO A 101 -6.08 -14.95 -11.58
C PRO A 101 -5.99 -14.74 -10.06
N SER A 102 -5.99 -15.81 -9.26
CA SER A 102 -5.96 -15.72 -7.79
C SER A 102 -4.71 -14.99 -7.28
N ILE A 103 -4.87 -14.22 -6.19
CA ILE A 103 -3.78 -13.61 -5.42
C ILE A 103 -3.50 -14.37 -4.11
N HIS A 104 -4.14 -15.52 -3.92
CA HIS A 104 -3.97 -16.35 -2.74
C HIS A 104 -3.26 -17.67 -3.11
N PRO A 105 -2.07 -17.95 -2.51
CA PRO A 105 -1.41 -19.23 -2.66
C PRO A 105 -2.31 -20.40 -2.29
N GLY A 106 -2.19 -21.52 -3.01
CA GLY A 106 -2.93 -22.74 -2.67
C GLY A 106 -2.38 -23.48 -1.45
N ASP A 107 -1.11 -23.26 -1.08
CA ASP A 107 -0.53 -23.76 0.18
C ASP A 107 -1.10 -22.97 1.37
N PRO A 108 -1.75 -23.63 2.35
CA PRO A 108 -2.42 -22.92 3.45
C PRO A 108 -1.48 -22.06 4.32
N VAL A 109 -0.22 -22.49 4.48
CA VAL A 109 0.76 -21.71 5.25
C VAL A 109 1.20 -20.48 4.46
N ALA A 110 1.54 -20.64 3.17
CA ALA A 110 1.88 -19.52 2.31
C ALA A 110 0.72 -18.54 2.16
N ALA A 111 -0.52 -19.01 2.10
CA ALA A 111 -1.72 -18.19 2.04
C ALA A 111 -1.86 -17.29 3.28
N PHE A 112 -1.73 -17.85 4.48
CA PHE A 112 -1.83 -17.04 5.71
C PHE A 112 -0.60 -16.13 5.90
N VAL A 113 0.60 -16.60 5.55
CA VAL A 113 1.80 -15.74 5.55
C VAL A 113 1.63 -14.56 4.60
N SER A 114 0.98 -14.75 3.45
CA SER A 114 0.66 -13.64 2.53
C SER A 114 -0.27 -12.61 3.16
N VAL A 115 -1.27 -13.04 3.93
CA VAL A 115 -2.14 -12.13 4.71
C VAL A 115 -1.33 -11.39 5.78
N LEU A 116 -0.44 -12.09 6.48
CA LEU A 116 0.42 -11.48 7.51
C LEU A 116 1.40 -10.45 6.92
N VAL A 117 1.96 -10.73 5.75
CA VAL A 117 2.85 -9.80 5.02
C VAL A 117 2.08 -8.60 4.49
N GLU A 118 0.83 -8.78 4.09
CA GLU A 118 -0.05 -7.67 3.69
C GLU A 118 -0.28 -6.71 4.85
N GLU A 119 -0.66 -7.23 5.98
CA GLU A 119 -0.89 -6.46 7.20
C GLU A 119 0.39 -5.73 7.67
N PHE A 120 1.53 -6.43 7.66
CA PHE A 120 2.84 -5.85 7.97
C PHE A 120 3.19 -4.72 7.00
N GLY A 121 2.94 -4.89 5.71
CA GLY A 121 3.20 -3.87 4.70
C GLY A 121 2.38 -2.62 4.92
N ASP A 122 1.08 -2.77 5.15
CA ASP A 122 0.16 -1.63 5.31
C ASP A 122 0.38 -0.89 6.63
N GLU A 123 0.66 -1.59 7.73
CA GLU A 123 0.66 -1.02 9.07
C GLU A 123 2.07 -0.65 9.59
N TRP A 124 3.09 -1.43 9.22
CA TRP A 124 4.47 -1.16 9.60
C TRP A 124 5.27 -0.51 8.48
N GLY A 125 5.12 -0.99 7.25
CA GLY A 125 5.82 -0.44 6.08
C GLY A 125 5.54 1.04 5.82
N ASN A 126 4.35 1.52 6.18
CA ASN A 126 4.02 2.93 6.06
C ASN A 126 4.91 3.85 6.91
N LYS A 127 5.52 3.34 8.00
CA LYS A 127 6.44 4.09 8.85
C LYS A 127 7.70 4.45 8.07
N TRP A 128 8.25 3.49 7.32
CA TRP A 128 9.44 3.71 6.49
C TRP A 128 9.18 4.78 5.44
N MET A 129 8.15 4.57 4.63
CA MET A 129 7.81 5.46 3.52
C MET A 129 7.52 6.88 4.01
N PHE A 130 6.69 7.03 5.05
CA PHE A 130 6.31 8.34 5.54
C PHE A 130 7.44 9.05 6.28
N HIS A 131 8.24 8.31 7.08
CA HIS A 131 9.41 8.84 7.75
C HIS A 131 10.40 9.41 6.74
N TYR A 132 10.88 8.58 5.79
CA TYR A 132 11.85 9.05 4.78
C TYR A 132 11.35 10.25 4.00
N ARG A 133 10.10 10.25 3.59
CA ARG A 133 9.49 11.33 2.81
C ARG A 133 9.50 12.69 3.53
N TRP A 134 9.42 12.69 4.85
CA TRP A 134 9.25 13.92 5.62
C TRP A 134 10.37 14.20 6.63
N ALA A 135 11.35 13.33 6.79
CA ALA A 135 12.47 13.53 7.71
C ALA A 135 13.55 14.45 7.16
N ARG A 136 13.81 14.44 5.84
CA ARG A 136 14.92 15.16 5.21
C ARG A 136 14.40 16.20 4.22
N GLU A 137 15.09 17.35 4.14
CA GLU A 137 14.65 18.48 3.31
C GLU A 137 14.54 18.11 1.82
N VAL A 138 15.48 17.36 1.28
CA VAL A 138 15.46 16.92 -0.14
C VAL A 138 14.22 16.11 -0.47
N ASP A 139 13.82 15.19 0.44
CA ASP A 139 12.63 14.36 0.27
C ASP A 139 11.35 15.17 0.46
N GLN A 140 11.33 16.07 1.47
CA GLN A 140 10.22 16.98 1.72
C GLN A 140 9.91 17.87 0.51
N LEU A 141 10.94 18.48 -0.10
CA LEU A 141 10.77 19.34 -1.27
C LEU A 141 10.30 18.55 -2.48
N SER A 142 10.88 17.37 -2.73
CA SER A 142 10.47 16.47 -3.80
C SER A 142 9.00 16.07 -3.66
N ALA A 143 8.60 15.55 -2.49
CA ALA A 143 7.24 15.09 -2.25
C ALA A 143 6.22 16.23 -2.28
N ALA A 144 6.51 17.35 -1.60
CA ALA A 144 5.63 18.53 -1.58
C ALA A 144 5.44 19.11 -2.98
N GLY A 145 6.50 19.15 -3.81
CA GLY A 145 6.43 19.59 -5.20
C GLY A 145 5.53 18.70 -6.06
N ARG A 146 5.63 17.38 -5.91
CA ARG A 146 4.76 16.42 -6.62
C ARG A 146 3.31 16.54 -6.17
N ILE A 147 3.06 16.70 -4.87
CA ILE A 147 1.71 16.89 -4.33
C ILE A 147 1.11 18.20 -4.85
N ALA A 148 1.85 19.31 -4.81
CA ALA A 148 1.37 20.60 -5.29
C ALA A 148 0.96 20.55 -6.76
N ARG A 149 1.81 19.99 -7.64
CA ARG A 149 1.50 19.82 -9.06
C ARG A 149 0.32 18.89 -9.30
N MET A 150 0.17 17.83 -8.51
CA MET A 150 -0.97 16.93 -8.60
C MET A 150 -2.28 17.64 -8.22
N MET A 151 -2.24 18.49 -7.20
CA MET A 151 -3.43 19.23 -6.74
C MET A 151 -3.78 20.41 -7.64
N MET A 152 -2.79 21.04 -8.22
CA MET A 152 -2.91 22.29 -9.00
C MET A 152 -2.05 22.19 -10.28
N PRO A 153 -2.41 21.33 -11.26
CA PRO A 153 -1.58 21.02 -12.43
C PRO A 153 -1.29 22.25 -13.31
N ASP A 154 -2.23 23.18 -13.38
CA ASP A 154 -2.17 24.35 -14.28
C ASP A 154 -1.86 25.65 -13.52
N ALA A 155 -1.43 25.58 -12.24
CA ALA A 155 -1.18 26.76 -11.43
C ALA A 155 0.13 27.47 -11.83
N PRO A 156 0.17 28.82 -11.75
CA PRO A 156 1.41 29.57 -11.89
C PRO A 156 2.44 29.17 -10.83
N GLU A 157 3.74 29.39 -11.14
CA GLU A 157 4.84 28.99 -10.27
C GLU A 157 4.76 29.56 -8.86
N GLU A 158 4.37 30.81 -8.70
CA GLU A 158 4.20 31.46 -7.39
C GLU A 158 3.17 30.71 -6.52
N GLN A 159 2.04 30.29 -7.10
CA GLN A 159 1.02 29.52 -6.38
C GLN A 159 1.50 28.11 -6.06
N LEU A 160 2.27 27.49 -6.95
CA LEU A 160 2.89 26.19 -6.68
C LEU A 160 3.89 26.28 -5.52
N LEU A 161 4.73 27.30 -5.47
CA LEU A 161 5.69 27.52 -4.37
C LEU A 161 4.97 27.73 -3.02
N ALA A 162 3.90 28.50 -3.00
CA ALA A 162 3.07 28.67 -1.81
C ALA A 162 2.43 27.35 -1.35
N MET A 163 1.91 26.55 -2.29
CA MET A 163 1.34 25.24 -2.00
C MET A 163 2.41 24.26 -1.49
N ILE A 164 3.61 24.26 -2.07
CA ILE A 164 4.76 23.43 -1.62
C ILE A 164 5.07 23.76 -0.15
N ALA A 165 5.18 25.02 0.21
CA ALA A 165 5.44 25.43 1.59
C ALA A 165 4.34 24.98 2.55
N GLN A 166 3.07 25.13 2.15
CA GLN A 166 1.91 24.69 2.93
C GLN A 166 1.89 23.17 3.13
N VAL A 167 2.08 22.38 2.06
CA VAL A 167 2.13 20.91 2.13
C VAL A 167 3.27 20.46 3.02
N ARG A 168 4.47 21.01 2.83
CA ARG A 168 5.65 20.73 3.63
C ARG A 168 5.37 20.95 5.12
N GLY A 169 4.92 22.13 5.51
CA GLY A 169 4.63 22.49 6.91
C GLY A 169 3.55 21.58 7.52
N ARG A 170 2.48 21.30 6.77
CA ARG A 170 1.41 20.40 7.22
C ARG A 170 1.89 18.98 7.44
N MET A 171 2.70 18.43 6.55
CA MET A 171 3.07 17.02 6.57
C MET A 171 4.20 16.73 7.55
N THR A 172 5.20 17.62 7.66
CA THR A 172 6.24 17.50 8.69
C THR A 172 5.68 17.57 10.10
N GLY A 173 4.62 18.38 10.33
CA GLY A 173 3.91 18.41 11.61
C GLY A 173 3.07 17.16 11.92
N ARG A 174 3.01 16.16 11.01
CA ARG A 174 2.18 14.96 11.16
C ARG A 174 2.96 13.65 11.27
N VAL A 175 4.29 13.69 11.20
CA VAL A 175 5.12 12.47 11.22
C VAL A 175 4.90 11.60 12.47
N TRP A 176 4.43 12.21 13.55
CA TRP A 176 4.12 11.54 14.82
C TRP A 176 3.10 10.41 14.69
N PHE A 177 2.15 10.49 13.73
CA PHE A 177 1.09 9.51 13.62
C PHE A 177 1.59 8.13 13.12
N VAL A 178 2.70 8.09 12.38
CA VAL A 178 3.41 6.84 12.04
C VAL A 178 4.47 6.47 13.08
N GLY A 179 4.59 7.24 14.17
CA GLY A 179 5.60 7.06 15.21
C GLY A 179 6.98 7.59 14.86
N SER A 180 7.09 8.41 13.80
CA SER A 180 8.36 9.06 13.46
C SER A 180 8.62 10.21 14.43
N SER A 181 9.75 10.13 15.11
CA SER A 181 10.29 11.12 16.04
C SER A 181 11.81 11.06 15.98
N THR A 182 12.48 11.98 16.67
CA THR A 182 13.96 11.95 16.79
C THR A 182 14.45 10.65 17.45
N GLU A 183 13.71 10.16 18.44
CA GLU A 183 14.03 8.95 19.20
C GLU A 183 13.83 7.67 18.37
N ASN A 184 12.78 7.63 17.57
CA ASN A 184 12.40 6.44 16.79
C ASN A 184 13.05 6.41 15.39
N ALA A 185 13.60 7.52 14.89
CA ALA A 185 14.10 7.67 13.53
C ALA A 185 15.08 6.56 13.13
N THR A 186 16.12 6.34 13.93
CA THR A 186 17.13 5.32 13.65
C THR A 186 16.51 3.92 13.57
N GLN A 187 15.54 3.62 14.44
CA GLN A 187 14.89 2.30 14.43
C GLN A 187 14.02 2.09 13.18
N ILE A 188 13.36 3.15 12.69
CA ILE A 188 12.60 3.10 11.45
C ILE A 188 13.54 2.86 10.25
N GLU A 189 14.65 3.58 10.19
CA GLU A 189 15.64 3.46 9.11
C GLU A 189 16.36 2.11 9.12
N ASP A 190 16.73 1.61 10.29
CA ASP A 190 17.32 0.27 10.45
C ASP A 190 16.33 -0.82 9.99
N SER A 191 15.04 -0.72 10.41
CA SER A 191 14.00 -1.64 9.98
C SER A 191 13.81 -1.64 8.45
N PHE A 192 13.83 -0.46 7.82
CA PHE A 192 13.77 -0.35 6.37
C PHE A 192 14.96 -1.03 5.69
N CYS A 193 16.18 -0.71 6.12
CA CYS A 193 17.40 -1.27 5.52
C CYS A 193 17.49 -2.79 5.72
N GLU A 194 17.10 -3.30 6.90
CA GLU A 194 17.08 -4.74 7.16
C GLU A 194 16.01 -5.45 6.34
N THR A 195 14.78 -4.89 6.26
CA THR A 195 13.73 -5.45 5.41
C THR A 195 14.17 -5.47 3.94
N LEU A 196 14.80 -4.40 3.46
CA LEU A 196 15.33 -4.33 2.11
C LEU A 196 16.34 -5.45 1.83
N ALA A 197 17.28 -5.70 2.75
CA ALA A 197 18.27 -6.76 2.59
C ALA A 197 17.65 -8.16 2.63
N LEU A 198 16.65 -8.40 3.48
CA LEU A 198 15.91 -9.66 3.55
C LEU A 198 15.11 -9.92 2.28
N LEU A 199 14.45 -8.89 1.75
CA LEU A 199 13.72 -8.99 0.50
C LEU A 199 14.64 -9.17 -0.70
N GLU A 200 15.81 -8.52 -0.73
CA GLU A 200 16.80 -8.71 -1.79
C GLU A 200 17.23 -10.17 -1.88
N ALA A 201 17.54 -10.80 -0.75
CA ALA A 201 17.88 -12.22 -0.70
C ALA A 201 16.70 -13.13 -1.10
N HIS A 202 15.47 -12.75 -0.73
CA HIS A 202 14.27 -13.54 -1.04
C HIS A 202 13.89 -13.46 -2.53
N LEU A 203 13.99 -12.29 -3.13
CA LEU A 203 13.62 -12.01 -4.52
C LEU A 203 14.72 -12.32 -5.54
N ALA A 204 15.92 -12.69 -5.10
CA ALA A 204 17.05 -12.97 -5.99
C ALA A 204 16.73 -14.02 -7.10
N ASN A 205 15.85 -14.98 -6.78
CA ASN A 205 15.47 -16.05 -7.70
C ASN A 205 13.93 -16.12 -7.90
N ARG A 206 13.20 -15.08 -7.52
CA ARG A 206 11.72 -15.04 -7.59
C ARG A 206 11.23 -13.73 -8.20
N PRO A 207 10.27 -13.77 -9.11
CA PRO A 207 9.65 -12.55 -9.63
C PRO A 207 8.75 -11.84 -8.61
N TYR A 208 8.14 -12.58 -7.66
CA TYR A 208 7.23 -12.09 -6.62
C TYR A 208 7.49 -12.79 -5.28
N LEU A 209 6.95 -12.25 -4.20
CA LEU A 209 7.20 -12.77 -2.83
C LEU A 209 6.75 -14.22 -2.63
N PHE A 210 5.77 -14.69 -3.38
CA PHE A 210 5.21 -16.03 -3.22
C PHE A 210 5.39 -16.91 -4.47
N GLY A 211 6.37 -16.61 -5.32
CA GLY A 211 6.71 -17.41 -6.50
C GLY A 211 6.49 -16.68 -7.82
N GLY A 212 5.85 -17.33 -8.79
CA GLY A 212 5.71 -16.86 -10.17
C GLY A 212 4.55 -15.89 -10.43
N ARG A 213 3.78 -15.52 -9.43
CA ARG A 213 2.68 -14.55 -9.53
C ARG A 213 2.52 -13.73 -8.24
N PRO A 214 1.98 -12.50 -8.31
CA PRO A 214 1.81 -11.67 -7.13
C PRO A 214 0.73 -12.25 -6.21
N ALA A 215 1.05 -12.31 -4.91
CA ALA A 215 0.11 -12.65 -3.86
C ALA A 215 -0.40 -11.37 -3.15
N PHE A 216 -1.36 -11.53 -2.24
CA PHE A 216 -1.97 -10.42 -1.49
C PHE A 216 -0.92 -9.57 -0.78
N GLY A 217 0.07 -10.22 -0.13
CA GLY A 217 1.19 -9.53 0.54
C GLY A 217 2.09 -8.72 -0.39
N ASP A 218 2.24 -9.14 -1.66
CA ASP A 218 3.00 -8.36 -2.64
C ASP A 218 2.42 -6.96 -2.83
N PHE A 219 1.11 -6.83 -2.95
CA PHE A 219 0.47 -5.54 -3.26
C PHE A 219 0.64 -4.52 -2.14
N ALA A 220 0.51 -4.93 -0.88
CA ALA A 220 0.63 -4.04 0.26
C ALA A 220 2.08 -3.59 0.48
N LEU A 221 2.98 -4.56 0.59
CA LEU A 221 4.39 -4.27 0.83
C LEU A 221 4.98 -3.47 -0.34
N TRP A 222 4.61 -3.83 -1.58
CA TRP A 222 4.99 -3.08 -2.77
C TRP A 222 4.54 -1.63 -2.73
N GLY A 223 3.31 -1.34 -2.33
CA GLY A 223 2.81 0.03 -2.27
C GLY A 223 3.72 0.96 -1.45
N GLN A 224 4.24 0.45 -0.33
CA GLN A 224 5.17 1.18 0.54
C GLN A 224 6.55 1.34 -0.11
N PHE A 225 7.11 0.25 -0.65
CA PHE A 225 8.43 0.29 -1.31
C PHE A 225 8.41 1.13 -2.60
N TYR A 226 7.36 1.03 -3.41
CA TYR A 226 7.19 1.88 -4.59
C TYR A 226 7.15 3.36 -4.21
N ASN A 227 6.39 3.71 -3.22
CA ASN A 227 6.31 5.10 -2.74
C ASN A 227 7.62 5.58 -2.11
N ALA A 228 8.34 4.72 -1.38
CA ALA A 228 9.68 5.01 -0.89
C ALA A 228 10.67 5.22 -2.05
N TRP A 229 10.68 4.33 -3.04
CA TRP A 229 11.56 4.44 -4.22
C TRP A 229 11.38 5.76 -4.98
N THR A 230 10.18 6.32 -5.00
CA THR A 230 9.93 7.61 -5.68
C THR A 230 10.47 8.83 -4.90
N ASP A 231 10.92 8.68 -3.67
CA ASP A 231 11.53 9.75 -2.86
C ASP A 231 13.08 9.67 -2.94
N PRO A 232 13.80 10.80 -3.00
CA PRO A 232 15.24 10.81 -3.31
C PRO A 232 16.10 9.93 -2.42
N THR A 233 15.96 10.05 -1.09
CA THR A 233 16.83 9.32 -0.14
C THR A 233 16.59 7.82 -0.13
N PRO A 234 15.37 7.31 0.10
CA PRO A 234 15.13 5.87 0.12
C PRO A 234 15.22 5.27 -1.29
N GLY A 235 14.94 6.04 -2.35
CA GLY A 235 15.15 5.63 -3.74
C GLY A 235 16.61 5.31 -4.02
N ALA A 236 17.54 6.19 -3.65
CA ALA A 236 18.97 5.96 -3.79
C ALA A 236 19.46 4.74 -2.99
N ILE A 237 18.89 4.48 -1.81
CA ILE A 237 19.21 3.29 -1.02
C ILE A 237 18.77 2.01 -1.75
N ILE A 238 17.54 1.98 -2.28
CA ILE A 238 17.00 0.83 -3.03
C ILE A 238 17.85 0.58 -4.28
N GLU A 239 18.08 1.60 -5.10
CA GLU A 239 18.85 1.49 -6.34
C GLU A 239 20.30 1.05 -6.12
N GLY A 240 20.92 1.52 -5.04
CA GLY A 240 22.30 1.19 -4.74
C GLY A 240 22.53 -0.16 -4.04
N ARG A 241 21.49 -0.77 -3.43
CA ARG A 241 21.67 -1.94 -2.55
C ARG A 241 20.77 -3.13 -2.87
N ALA A 242 19.72 -2.97 -3.68
CA ALA A 242 18.70 -4.00 -3.79
C ALA A 242 18.13 -4.11 -5.24
N PRO A 243 18.94 -4.58 -6.20
CA PRO A 243 18.53 -4.68 -7.60
C PRO A 243 17.36 -5.66 -7.81
N SER A 244 17.25 -6.75 -7.04
CA SER A 244 16.12 -7.68 -7.14
C SER A 244 14.82 -7.05 -6.61
N VAL A 245 14.91 -6.29 -5.51
CA VAL A 245 13.76 -5.52 -5.01
C VAL A 245 13.35 -4.44 -6.01
N LEU A 246 14.31 -3.72 -6.61
CA LEU A 246 14.02 -2.73 -7.65
C LEU A 246 13.32 -3.37 -8.86
N ALA A 247 13.79 -4.52 -9.31
CA ALA A 247 13.15 -5.27 -10.40
C ALA A 247 11.71 -5.69 -10.03
N TRP A 248 11.48 -6.13 -8.80
CA TRP A 248 10.14 -6.43 -8.29
C TRP A 248 9.27 -5.17 -8.21
N ILE A 249 9.79 -4.04 -7.72
CA ILE A 249 9.06 -2.76 -7.70
C ILE A 249 8.58 -2.39 -9.11
N GLN A 250 9.46 -2.49 -10.10
CA GLN A 250 9.14 -2.16 -11.48
C GLN A 250 8.13 -3.15 -12.10
N ARG A 251 8.25 -4.44 -11.78
CA ARG A 251 7.33 -5.50 -12.25
C ARG A 251 5.92 -5.30 -11.70
N MET A 252 5.79 -4.92 -10.45
CA MET A 252 4.50 -4.69 -9.81
C MET A 252 3.76 -3.43 -10.30
N LEU A 253 4.37 -2.57 -11.11
CA LEU A 253 3.65 -1.50 -11.81
C LEU A 253 2.62 -2.07 -12.80
N PHE A 254 2.95 -3.18 -13.46
CA PHE A 254 2.08 -3.91 -14.38
C PHE A 254 2.27 -5.43 -14.15
N PRO A 255 1.81 -5.93 -13.01
CA PRO A 255 2.07 -7.31 -12.62
C PRO A 255 1.40 -8.32 -13.55
N ARG A 256 2.07 -9.46 -13.72
CA ARG A 256 1.62 -10.54 -14.61
C ARG A 256 1.84 -11.89 -13.92
N THR A 257 1.11 -12.90 -14.35
CA THR A 257 1.42 -14.28 -14.01
C THR A 257 2.60 -14.74 -14.86
N GLU A 258 3.72 -15.04 -14.22
CA GLU A 258 4.96 -15.54 -14.83
C GLU A 258 5.21 -17.02 -14.48
N GLY A 259 4.42 -17.59 -13.56
CA GLY A 259 4.50 -18.98 -13.09
C GLY A 259 3.48 -19.24 -11.98
N GLU A 260 3.66 -20.34 -11.27
CA GLU A 260 2.80 -20.74 -10.17
C GLU A 260 3.26 -20.15 -8.83
N PHE A 261 2.39 -20.19 -7.83
CA PHE A 261 2.79 -19.99 -6.44
C PHE A 261 3.71 -21.11 -5.98
N GLU A 262 4.72 -20.78 -5.19
CA GLU A 262 5.57 -21.76 -4.53
C GLU A 262 4.91 -22.28 -3.26
N LEU A 263 5.25 -23.53 -2.89
CA LEU A 263 4.89 -24.10 -1.60
C LEU A 263 5.68 -23.43 -0.48
N TRP A 264 5.12 -23.39 0.73
CA TRP A 264 5.78 -22.81 1.89
C TRP A 264 7.19 -23.36 2.13
N GLN A 265 7.39 -24.65 1.93
CA GLN A 265 8.69 -25.28 2.10
C GLN A 265 9.80 -24.63 1.26
N SER A 266 9.48 -24.16 0.06
CA SER A 266 10.41 -23.46 -0.83
C SER A 266 10.63 -22.00 -0.43
N LEU A 267 9.59 -21.34 0.10
CA LEU A 267 9.62 -19.96 0.54
C LEU A 267 10.32 -19.79 1.90
N GLN A 268 10.13 -20.75 2.79
CA GLN A 268 10.53 -20.70 4.19
C GLN A 268 11.98 -20.27 4.43
N PRO A 269 13.00 -20.78 3.73
CA PRO A 269 14.39 -20.44 4.03
C PRO A 269 14.72 -18.95 3.96
N THR A 270 14.05 -18.20 3.08
CA THR A 270 14.30 -16.78 2.87
C THR A 270 13.16 -15.88 3.35
N MET A 271 11.93 -16.40 3.50
CA MET A 271 10.80 -15.64 4.07
C MET A 271 10.82 -15.68 5.60
N MET A 272 11.24 -16.78 6.20
CA MET A 272 11.26 -16.92 7.67
C MET A 272 12.07 -15.83 8.38
N PRO A 273 13.28 -15.44 7.91
CA PRO A 273 14.03 -14.34 8.51
C PRO A 273 13.25 -13.00 8.50
N LEU A 274 12.44 -12.72 7.48
CA LEU A 274 11.57 -11.53 7.47
C LEU A 274 10.51 -11.63 8.58
N LEU A 275 9.86 -12.79 8.72
CA LEU A 275 8.85 -13.00 9.75
C LEU A 275 9.43 -12.89 11.16
N GLU A 276 10.59 -13.51 11.43
CA GLU A 276 11.24 -13.48 12.73
C GLU A 276 11.74 -12.08 13.11
N ARG A 277 12.44 -11.40 12.21
CA ARG A 277 13.22 -10.19 12.53
C ARG A 277 12.40 -8.90 12.39
N GLN A 278 11.40 -8.87 11.52
CA GLN A 278 10.59 -7.67 11.27
C GLN A 278 9.16 -7.84 11.77
N VAL A 279 8.49 -8.92 11.41
CA VAL A 279 7.10 -9.11 11.81
C VAL A 279 6.99 -9.44 13.30
N GLY A 280 7.60 -10.53 13.75
CA GLY A 280 7.50 -10.97 15.13
C GLY A 280 8.24 -10.08 16.14
N ARG A 281 9.41 -9.58 15.75
CA ARG A 281 10.25 -8.79 16.66
C ARG A 281 9.86 -7.32 16.78
N LEU A 282 9.26 -6.73 15.73
CA LEU A 282 8.94 -5.31 15.69
C LEU A 282 7.44 -5.05 15.54
N PHE A 283 6.83 -5.58 14.49
CA PHE A 283 5.44 -5.27 14.14
C PHE A 283 4.45 -5.83 15.15
N MET A 284 4.54 -7.12 15.52
CA MET A 284 3.58 -7.74 16.42
C MET A 284 3.56 -7.11 17.82
N PRO A 285 4.69 -6.91 18.52
CA PRO A 285 4.63 -6.26 19.84
C PRO A 285 4.18 -4.81 19.75
N TRP A 286 4.51 -4.09 18.67
CA TRP A 286 4.04 -2.73 18.46
C TRP A 286 2.51 -2.65 18.29
N THR A 287 1.92 -3.51 17.44
CA THR A 287 0.47 -3.45 17.16
C THR A 287 -0.35 -3.90 18.37
N VAL A 288 0.15 -4.86 19.16
CA VAL A 288 -0.46 -5.28 20.44
C VAL A 288 -0.43 -4.13 21.45
N ALA A 289 0.74 -3.51 21.68
CA ALA A 289 0.87 -2.38 22.60
C ALA A 289 -0.02 -1.19 22.20
N ASN A 290 -0.18 -0.94 20.91
CA ASN A 290 -1.10 0.08 20.39
C ASN A 290 -2.57 -0.26 20.74
N ALA A 291 -2.98 -1.50 20.58
CA ALA A 291 -4.35 -1.94 20.91
C ALA A 291 -4.64 -1.88 22.41
N GLU A 292 -3.69 -2.31 23.25
CA GLU A 292 -3.77 -2.25 24.71
C GLU A 292 -3.85 -0.80 25.22
N ALA A 293 -3.02 0.09 24.67
CA ALA A 293 -3.04 1.52 25.02
C ALA A 293 -4.38 2.18 24.69
N LEU A 294 -4.98 1.84 23.55
CA LEU A 294 -6.33 2.32 23.20
C LEU A 294 -7.40 1.79 24.15
N ALA A 295 -7.34 0.50 24.48
CA ALA A 295 -8.29 -0.11 25.42
C ALA A 295 -8.19 0.51 26.82
N ALA A 296 -6.97 0.89 27.23
CA ALA A 296 -6.71 1.56 28.50
C ALA A 296 -6.94 3.09 28.46
N GLY A 297 -7.30 3.67 27.29
CA GLY A 297 -7.51 5.11 27.13
C GLY A 297 -6.24 5.95 27.28
N GLN A 298 -5.07 5.38 27.02
CA GLN A 298 -3.78 6.07 27.12
C GLN A 298 -3.58 7.02 25.96
N GLU A 299 -2.99 8.18 26.23
CA GLU A 299 -2.63 9.16 25.19
C GLU A 299 -1.32 8.83 24.47
N GLU A 300 -0.45 8.04 25.13
CA GLU A 300 0.84 7.58 24.63
C GLU A 300 1.16 6.20 25.19
N PHE A 301 1.85 5.38 24.42
CA PHE A 301 2.39 4.10 24.88
C PHE A 301 3.88 3.98 24.61
N THR A 302 4.52 3.17 25.43
CA THR A 302 5.92 2.79 25.28
C THR A 302 6.02 1.27 25.25
N VAL A 303 6.78 0.73 24.29
CA VAL A 303 7.05 -0.68 24.14
C VAL A 303 8.51 -0.90 23.75
N GLU A 304 9.07 -2.05 24.12
CA GLU A 304 10.39 -2.45 23.66
C GLU A 304 10.27 -3.22 22.33
N LEU A 305 10.91 -2.70 21.29
CA LEU A 305 10.93 -3.31 19.96
C LEU A 305 12.37 -3.65 19.60
N GLY A 306 12.68 -4.94 19.52
CA GLY A 306 14.02 -5.39 19.17
C GLY A 306 15.14 -4.94 20.12
N GLY A 307 14.83 -4.76 21.42
CA GLY A 307 15.79 -4.29 22.43
C GLY A 307 15.93 -2.77 22.50
N ARG A 308 15.05 -2.02 21.81
CA ARG A 308 15.04 -0.54 21.86
C ARG A 308 13.67 -0.04 22.28
N LYS A 309 13.65 1.05 23.03
CA LYS A 309 12.44 1.74 23.45
C LYS A 309 11.78 2.41 22.23
N TRP A 310 10.47 2.19 22.06
CA TRP A 310 9.61 2.85 21.09
C TRP A 310 8.47 3.57 21.81
N THR A 311 8.27 4.84 21.54
CA THR A 311 7.19 5.63 22.14
C THR A 311 6.34 6.25 21.03
N GLN A 312 5.01 6.11 21.14
CA GLN A 312 4.07 6.61 20.13
C GLN A 312 2.70 6.89 20.73
N ARG A 313 1.94 7.82 20.13
CA ARG A 313 0.52 8.00 20.39
C ARG A 313 -0.29 6.88 19.73
N PRO A 314 -1.24 6.23 20.43
CA PRO A 314 -1.98 5.11 19.89
C PRO A 314 -2.92 5.55 18.76
N GLN A 315 -3.11 4.65 17.76
CA GLN A 315 -3.92 4.89 16.57
C GLN A 315 -5.05 3.87 16.48
N LYS A 316 -6.28 4.35 16.42
CA LYS A 316 -7.50 3.50 16.38
C LYS A 316 -7.54 2.57 15.15
N TYR A 317 -6.98 3.03 14.04
CA TYR A 317 -6.95 2.24 12.81
C TYR A 317 -6.17 0.93 13.00
N HIS A 318 -4.96 1.00 13.52
CA HIS A 318 -4.11 -0.17 13.74
C HIS A 318 -4.71 -1.21 14.70
N ALA A 319 -5.46 -0.79 15.71
CA ALA A 319 -6.14 -1.72 16.60
C ALA A 319 -7.28 -2.50 15.91
N ARG A 320 -7.99 -1.86 14.97
CA ARG A 320 -9.00 -2.55 14.14
C ARG A 320 -8.36 -3.53 13.17
N SER A 321 -7.23 -3.15 12.61
CA SER A 321 -6.44 -3.97 11.70
C SER A 321 -5.96 -5.25 12.40
N LEU A 322 -5.38 -5.16 13.60
CA LEU A 322 -5.02 -6.32 14.41
C LEU A 322 -6.24 -7.21 14.71
N GLY A 323 -7.40 -6.62 15.01
CA GLY A 323 -8.65 -7.37 15.21
C GLY A 323 -9.03 -8.20 13.99
N ALA A 324 -9.02 -7.59 12.81
CA ALA A 324 -9.30 -8.27 11.55
C ALA A 324 -8.28 -9.40 11.24
N LEU A 325 -7.00 -9.19 11.54
CA LEU A 325 -5.97 -10.23 11.38
C LEU A 325 -6.23 -11.43 12.33
N ARG A 326 -6.61 -11.16 13.58
CA ARG A 326 -7.00 -12.20 14.55
C ARG A 326 -8.22 -12.99 14.08
N GLU A 327 -9.23 -12.33 13.53
CA GLU A 327 -10.41 -12.98 12.96
C GLU A 327 -10.03 -13.91 11.80
N LYS A 328 -9.17 -13.45 10.88
CA LYS A 328 -8.65 -14.26 9.79
C LYS A 328 -7.88 -15.48 10.28
N TYR A 329 -7.05 -15.33 11.33
CA TYR A 329 -6.36 -16.44 11.95
C TYR A 329 -7.35 -17.39 12.64
N ALA A 330 -8.33 -16.89 13.37
CA ALA A 330 -9.34 -17.70 14.04
C ALA A 330 -10.16 -18.56 13.07
N ALA A 331 -10.45 -18.04 11.88
CA ALA A 331 -11.22 -18.71 10.83
C ALA A 331 -10.49 -19.88 10.13
N LEU A 332 -9.18 -20.06 10.35
CA LEU A 332 -8.43 -21.16 9.77
C LEU A 332 -8.94 -22.52 10.32
N ALA A 333 -9.27 -23.43 9.41
CA ALA A 333 -9.78 -24.76 9.76
C ALA A 333 -8.70 -25.66 10.39
N ASP A 334 -7.48 -25.66 9.83
CA ASP A 334 -6.32 -26.37 10.38
C ASP A 334 -5.18 -25.38 10.66
N LYS A 335 -4.79 -25.28 11.93
CA LYS A 335 -3.77 -24.33 12.39
C LYS A 335 -2.40 -24.98 12.65
N ARG A 336 -2.28 -26.30 12.64
CA ARG A 336 -1.08 -27.01 13.12
C ARG A 336 0.20 -26.57 12.40
N ALA A 337 0.16 -26.54 11.07
CA ALA A 337 1.33 -26.16 10.29
C ALA A 337 1.66 -24.66 10.41
N ILE A 338 0.64 -23.80 10.39
CA ILE A 338 0.84 -22.36 10.51
C ILE A 338 1.23 -21.95 11.93
N ASP A 339 0.69 -22.62 12.97
CA ASP A 339 1.06 -22.37 14.36
C ASP A 339 2.56 -22.57 14.59
N ALA A 340 3.16 -23.62 14.01
CA ALA A 340 4.60 -23.87 14.10
C ALA A 340 5.42 -22.73 13.46
N VAL A 341 4.96 -22.17 12.36
CA VAL A 341 5.59 -21.03 11.68
C VAL A 341 5.45 -19.76 12.50
N LEU A 342 4.25 -19.50 13.00
CA LEU A 342 3.93 -18.29 13.79
C LEU A 342 4.63 -18.30 15.15
N ASP A 343 4.73 -19.47 15.79
CA ASP A 343 5.44 -19.64 17.05
C ASP A 343 6.94 -19.35 16.86
N ARG A 344 7.55 -19.98 15.88
CA ARG A 344 8.93 -19.72 15.48
C ARG A 344 9.19 -18.25 15.15
N ALA A 345 8.24 -17.58 14.49
CA ALA A 345 8.33 -16.17 14.16
C ALA A 345 8.08 -15.23 15.36
N GLY A 346 7.62 -15.74 16.51
CA GLY A 346 7.21 -14.91 17.65
C GLY A 346 5.88 -14.18 17.44
N CYS A 347 5.04 -14.63 16.51
CA CYS A 347 3.76 -13.99 16.16
C CYS A 347 2.55 -14.64 16.83
N LEU A 348 2.65 -15.91 17.23
CA LEU A 348 1.50 -16.73 17.61
C LEU A 348 0.75 -16.16 18.82
N GLY A 349 1.44 -15.69 19.85
CA GLY A 349 0.84 -15.10 21.03
C GLY A 349 -0.03 -13.88 20.71
N ALA A 350 0.47 -13.00 19.85
CA ALA A 350 -0.25 -11.79 19.43
C ALA A 350 -1.55 -12.11 18.65
N LEU A 351 -1.58 -13.22 17.92
CA LEU A 351 -2.74 -13.64 17.12
C LEU A 351 -3.80 -14.41 17.90
N ARG A 352 -3.40 -15.08 18.97
CA ARG A 352 -4.34 -15.79 19.87
C ARG A 352 -5.06 -14.86 20.85
N GLY A 353 -4.56 -13.67 21.08
CA GLY A 353 -5.14 -12.61 21.91
C GLY A 353 -4.62 -12.61 23.31
#